data_c52d816353d1bd207cb4e5cd0f98fa67
#
_entry.id   c52d816353d1bd207cb4e5cd0f98fa67
#
_cell.length_a   1.000
_cell.length_b   1.000
_cell.length_c   1.000
_cell.angle_alpha   90.00
_cell.angle_beta   90.00
_cell.angle_gamma   90.00
#
_symmetry.space_group_name_H-M   'P 1'
#
loop_
_entity.id
_entity.type
_entity.pdbx_description
1 polymer ?
#
loop_
_entity_poly.entity_id
_entity_poly.type
_entity_poly.pdbx_seq_one_letter_code
_entity_poly.pdbx_strand_id
1 'polypeptide(L)'
;GLAKEYNGQFNMRFDDTNPTKEKVEFVDSIKKDVEWLGAKWNGDVLFASNYFPQMYEAAIRLIKKGKAYVDDLSAEEIRQYRGTLTEPGKESPYRERSVEENLKLFEEMKEGKYEDGEKVLRAKIDMASPNINMRDPIIYRVAHMTHHRTGDEWCIYPMYDFAHPIEDAVEGITHSICTLEFEDH
;
A
#
# COMPACT_ATOMS: atom_id res chain seq x y z
N GLY A 1 -25.53 8.87 -6.89
CA GLY A 1 -24.89 7.82 -7.66
C GLY A 1 -25.37 6.43 -7.23
N LEU A 2 -24.56 5.39 -7.46
CA LEU A 2 -24.90 3.98 -7.29
C LEU A 2 -25.56 3.62 -5.96
N ALA A 3 -24.99 4.08 -4.83
CA ALA A 3 -25.56 3.79 -3.52
C ALA A 3 -27.03 4.21 -3.40
N LYS A 4 -27.40 5.38 -3.94
CA LYS A 4 -28.77 5.87 -3.92
C LYS A 4 -29.68 5.04 -4.84
N GLU A 5 -29.17 4.66 -6.01
CA GLU A 5 -29.92 3.90 -7.02
C GLU A 5 -30.24 2.48 -6.56
N TYR A 6 -29.27 1.82 -5.88
CA TYR A 6 -29.39 0.44 -5.41
C TYR A 6 -29.69 0.31 -3.91
N ASN A 7 -30.08 1.41 -3.25
CA ASN A 7 -30.37 1.45 -1.81
C ASN A 7 -29.21 0.91 -0.95
N GLY A 8 -28.00 1.21 -1.38
CA GLY A 8 -26.75 0.84 -0.70
C GLY A 8 -26.24 1.94 0.22
N GLN A 9 -25.09 1.70 0.82
CA GLN A 9 -24.37 2.66 1.65
C GLN A 9 -23.22 3.29 0.87
N PHE A 10 -23.00 4.59 1.06
CA PHE A 10 -21.85 5.31 0.54
C PHE A 10 -20.85 5.55 1.67
N ASN A 11 -19.69 4.93 1.58
CA ASN A 11 -18.58 5.19 2.49
C ASN A 11 -17.57 6.12 1.80
N MET A 12 -16.93 6.97 2.58
CA MET A 12 -15.88 7.88 2.10
C MET A 12 -14.57 7.55 2.79
N ARG A 13 -13.53 7.22 2.00
CA ARG A 13 -12.21 6.87 2.49
C ARG A 13 -11.14 7.69 1.79
N PHE A 14 -10.18 8.16 2.57
CA PHE A 14 -8.94 8.75 2.07
C PHE A 14 -7.82 7.71 2.13
N ASP A 15 -7.14 7.52 1.01
CA ASP A 15 -5.91 6.74 0.96
C ASP A 15 -4.73 7.64 1.36
N ASP A 16 -4.43 7.66 2.65
CA ASP A 16 -3.34 8.42 3.25
C ASP A 16 -2.11 7.54 3.54
N THR A 17 -1.85 6.56 2.67
CA THR A 17 -0.67 5.69 2.76
C THR A 17 0.65 6.42 2.50
N ASN A 18 0.61 7.51 1.77
CA ASN A 18 1.80 8.30 1.42
C ASN A 18 1.95 9.55 2.29
N PRO A 19 2.87 9.57 3.28
CA PRO A 19 3.01 10.69 4.20
C PRO A 19 3.45 12.00 3.53
N THR A 20 3.97 11.94 2.28
CA THR A 20 4.47 13.13 1.58
C THR A 20 3.40 13.93 0.86
N LYS A 21 2.27 13.33 0.53
CA LYS A 21 1.24 13.91 -0.35
C LYS A 21 0.02 14.43 0.41
N GLU A 22 -0.25 13.88 1.59
CA GLU A 22 -1.50 14.15 2.30
C GLU A 22 -1.39 15.40 3.17
N LYS A 23 -2.32 16.33 2.97
CA LYS A 23 -2.49 17.51 3.80
C LYS A 23 -3.90 17.57 4.35
N VAL A 24 -4.03 17.92 5.62
CA VAL A 24 -5.33 18.05 6.30
C VAL A 24 -6.26 19.01 5.56
N GLU A 25 -5.74 20.09 5.01
CA GLU A 25 -6.51 21.08 4.25
C GLU A 25 -7.22 20.49 3.02
N PHE A 26 -6.59 19.49 2.35
CA PHE A 26 -7.21 18.83 1.21
C PHE A 26 -8.36 17.92 1.64
N VAL A 27 -8.20 17.21 2.75
CA VAL A 27 -9.26 16.37 3.32
C VAL A 27 -10.50 17.21 3.62
N ASP A 28 -10.34 18.35 4.27
CA ASP A 28 -11.45 19.25 4.63
C ASP A 28 -12.10 19.87 3.38
N SER A 29 -11.31 20.22 2.37
CA SER A 29 -11.83 20.76 1.10
C SER A 29 -12.68 19.72 0.38
N ILE A 30 -12.13 18.50 0.20
CA ILE A 30 -12.84 17.41 -0.48
C ILE A 30 -14.16 17.04 0.24
N LYS A 31 -14.14 16.99 1.56
CA LYS A 31 -15.39 16.76 2.35
C LYS A 31 -16.45 17.79 2.03
N LYS A 32 -16.09 19.07 2.03
CA LYS A 32 -17.02 20.18 1.70
C LYS A 32 -17.55 20.05 0.27
N ASP A 33 -16.70 19.70 -0.68
CA ASP A 33 -17.09 19.54 -2.09
C ASP A 33 -18.08 18.37 -2.26
N VAL A 34 -17.85 17.26 -1.58
CA VAL A 34 -18.75 16.08 -1.61
C VAL A 34 -20.09 16.42 -0.98
N GLU A 35 -20.12 17.14 0.13
CA GLU A 35 -21.35 17.63 0.77
C GLU A 35 -22.10 18.64 -0.12
N TRP A 36 -21.37 19.56 -0.76
CA TRP A 36 -21.94 20.52 -1.71
C TRP A 36 -22.60 19.83 -2.90
N LEU A 37 -22.04 18.71 -3.38
CA LEU A 37 -22.65 17.87 -4.42
C LEU A 37 -23.89 17.10 -3.93
N GLY A 38 -24.27 17.24 -2.66
CA GLY A 38 -25.44 16.61 -2.07
C GLY A 38 -25.26 15.15 -1.67
N ALA A 39 -24.02 14.65 -1.67
CA ALA A 39 -23.72 13.31 -1.19
C ALA A 39 -23.57 13.31 0.34
N LYS A 40 -24.02 12.21 0.96
CA LYS A 40 -23.85 11.95 2.40
C LYS A 40 -23.24 10.57 2.55
N TRP A 41 -22.07 10.50 3.19
CA TRP A 41 -21.46 9.24 3.52
C TRP A 41 -22.01 8.65 4.81
N ASN A 42 -21.85 7.34 4.96
CA ASN A 42 -22.29 6.59 6.12
C ASN A 42 -21.21 6.64 7.20
N GLY A 43 -21.59 7.00 8.44
CA GLY A 43 -20.66 7.04 9.56
C GLY A 43 -19.58 8.12 9.43
N ASP A 44 -18.40 7.81 9.94
CA ASP A 44 -17.23 8.69 9.87
C ASP A 44 -16.47 8.52 8.56
N VAL A 45 -15.66 9.52 8.21
CA VAL A 45 -14.69 9.41 7.13
C VAL A 45 -13.61 8.43 7.54
N LEU A 46 -13.30 7.51 6.64
CA LEU A 46 -12.32 6.45 6.83
C LEU A 46 -10.96 6.89 6.28
N PHE A 47 -9.90 6.32 6.83
CA PHE A 47 -8.53 6.58 6.41
C PHE A 47 -7.75 5.27 6.35
N ALA A 48 -6.90 5.12 5.33
CA ALA A 48 -5.99 3.99 5.23
C ALA A 48 -5.12 3.83 6.49
N SER A 49 -4.67 4.95 7.06
CA SER A 49 -3.86 4.98 8.29
C SER A 49 -4.56 4.38 9.52
N ASN A 50 -5.89 4.28 9.53
CA ASN A 50 -6.62 3.59 10.60
C ASN A 50 -6.27 2.09 10.66
N TYR A 51 -5.81 1.51 9.56
CA TYR A 51 -5.57 0.09 9.38
C TYR A 51 -4.08 -0.28 9.28
N PHE A 52 -3.16 0.64 9.53
CA PHE A 52 -1.72 0.37 9.49
C PHE A 52 -1.30 -0.82 10.35
N PRO A 53 -1.81 -1.01 11.59
CA PRO A 53 -1.52 -2.20 12.36
C PRO A 53 -1.97 -3.50 11.69
N GLN A 54 -3.17 -3.53 11.10
CA GLN A 54 -3.69 -4.70 10.39
C GLN A 54 -2.91 -5.00 9.11
N MET A 55 -2.49 -3.96 8.40
CA MET A 55 -1.64 -4.08 7.21
C MET A 55 -0.27 -4.64 7.57
N TYR A 56 0.34 -4.18 8.67
CA TYR A 56 1.60 -4.72 9.16
C TYR A 56 1.48 -6.21 9.51
N GLU A 57 0.43 -6.60 10.23
CA GLU A 57 0.15 -7.99 10.56
C GLU A 57 -0.08 -8.86 9.29
N ALA A 58 -0.74 -8.31 8.28
CA ALA A 58 -0.93 -8.99 7.00
C ALA A 58 0.42 -9.22 6.29
N ALA A 59 1.31 -8.22 6.29
CA ALA A 59 2.66 -8.35 5.74
C ALA A 59 3.48 -9.43 6.48
N ILE A 60 3.44 -9.45 7.80
CA ILE A 60 4.08 -10.49 8.62
C ILE A 60 3.56 -11.89 8.23
N ARG A 61 2.25 -12.03 8.03
CA ARG A 61 1.65 -13.30 7.59
C ARG A 61 2.13 -13.73 6.21
N LEU A 62 2.29 -12.79 5.27
CA LEU A 62 2.87 -13.09 3.94
C LEU A 62 4.32 -13.57 4.05
N ILE A 63 5.15 -12.92 4.86
CA ILE A 63 6.52 -13.34 5.11
C ILE A 63 6.56 -14.76 5.68
N LYS A 64 5.76 -15.03 6.72
CA LYS A 64 5.67 -16.37 7.33
C LYS A 64 5.25 -17.47 6.35
N LYS A 65 4.46 -17.12 5.35
CA LYS A 65 4.05 -18.04 4.27
C LYS A 65 5.08 -18.13 3.13
N GLY A 66 6.21 -17.44 3.21
CA GLY A 66 7.20 -17.38 2.13
C GLY A 66 6.69 -16.64 0.88
N LYS A 67 5.74 -15.71 1.04
CA LYS A 67 5.10 -14.94 -0.05
C LYS A 67 5.51 -13.47 -0.08
N ALA A 68 6.44 -13.08 0.75
CA ALA A 68 7.06 -11.76 0.73
C ALA A 68 8.50 -11.85 1.21
N TYR A 69 9.36 -10.97 0.73
CA TYR A 69 10.77 -10.90 1.09
C TYR A 69 11.25 -9.46 1.15
N VAL A 70 12.23 -9.21 2.01
CA VAL A 70 12.93 -7.92 2.09
C VAL A 70 13.99 -7.87 1.00
N ASP A 71 13.99 -6.79 0.23
CA ASP A 71 14.90 -6.56 -0.88
C ASP A 71 15.79 -5.34 -0.59
N ASP A 72 17.10 -5.49 -0.84
CA ASP A 72 18.08 -4.42 -0.66
C ASP A 72 18.40 -3.69 -1.98
N LEU A 73 17.78 -4.08 -3.08
CA LEU A 73 17.91 -3.38 -4.34
C LEU A 73 17.29 -1.98 -4.23
N SER A 74 17.95 -0.99 -4.81
CA SER A 74 17.41 0.36 -4.94
C SER A 74 16.19 0.38 -5.89
N ALA A 75 15.40 1.46 -5.82
CA ALA A 75 14.27 1.64 -6.72
C ALA A 75 14.67 1.58 -8.22
N GLU A 76 15.85 2.10 -8.57
CA GLU A 76 16.39 2.05 -9.93
C GLU A 76 16.75 0.62 -10.34
N GLU A 77 17.43 -0.12 -9.47
CA GLU A 77 17.78 -1.53 -9.71
C GLU A 77 16.52 -2.39 -9.85
N ILE A 78 15.50 -2.20 -8.98
CA ILE A 78 14.22 -2.90 -9.08
C ILE A 78 13.55 -2.62 -10.43
N ARG A 79 13.58 -1.36 -10.90
CA ARG A 79 13.05 -1.00 -12.22
C ARG A 79 13.78 -1.74 -13.35
N GLN A 80 15.09 -1.82 -13.29
CA GLN A 80 15.89 -2.56 -14.27
C GLN A 80 15.61 -4.08 -14.23
N TYR A 81 15.50 -4.67 -13.04
CA TYR A 81 15.18 -6.09 -12.86
C TYR A 81 13.75 -6.45 -13.30
N ARG A 82 12.82 -5.49 -13.26
CA ARG A 82 11.43 -5.73 -13.64
C ARG A 82 11.27 -6.10 -15.13
N GLY A 83 12.18 -5.69 -15.99
CA GLY A 83 12.06 -5.89 -17.42
C GLY A 83 11.07 -4.94 -18.09
N THR A 84 10.56 -5.34 -19.24
CA THR A 84 9.64 -4.55 -20.06
C THR A 84 8.35 -5.32 -20.35
N LEU A 85 7.41 -4.72 -21.06
CA LEU A 85 6.18 -5.41 -21.49
C LEU A 85 6.47 -6.60 -22.42
N THR A 86 7.60 -6.58 -23.15
CA THR A 86 7.99 -7.63 -24.11
C THR A 86 9.11 -8.54 -23.59
N GLU A 87 9.78 -8.16 -22.52
CA GLU A 87 10.87 -8.91 -21.92
C GLU A 87 10.54 -9.24 -20.46
N PRO A 88 10.74 -10.51 -20.03
CA PRO A 88 10.49 -10.88 -18.64
C PRO A 88 11.49 -10.17 -17.71
N GLY A 89 11.11 -10.06 -16.46
CA GLY A 89 11.99 -9.57 -15.41
C GLY A 89 13.00 -10.61 -14.96
N LYS A 90 13.92 -10.17 -14.10
CA LYS A 90 14.92 -11.02 -13.44
C LYS A 90 14.61 -11.06 -11.95
N GLU A 91 14.83 -12.21 -11.34
CA GLU A 91 14.71 -12.37 -9.89
C GLU A 91 15.79 -11.58 -9.16
N SER A 92 15.42 -10.94 -8.05
CA SER A 92 16.39 -10.30 -7.16
C SER A 92 17.30 -11.33 -6.49
N PRO A 93 18.59 -11.01 -6.28
CA PRO A 93 19.49 -11.87 -5.52
C PRO A 93 19.04 -12.10 -4.06
N TYR A 94 18.11 -11.25 -3.55
CA TYR A 94 17.58 -11.35 -2.19
C TYR A 94 16.24 -12.10 -2.10
N ARG A 95 15.71 -12.57 -3.22
CA ARG A 95 14.39 -13.21 -3.33
C ARG A 95 14.27 -14.49 -2.50
N GLU A 96 15.36 -15.21 -2.32
CA GLU A 96 15.41 -16.50 -1.63
C GLU A 96 15.91 -16.41 -0.16
N ARG A 97 15.88 -15.21 0.44
CA ARG A 97 16.13 -15.05 1.88
C ARG A 97 15.18 -15.93 2.69
N SER A 98 15.65 -16.46 3.81
CA SER A 98 14.84 -17.27 4.71
C SER A 98 13.70 -16.46 5.35
N VAL A 99 12.65 -17.14 5.77
CA VAL A 99 11.52 -16.52 6.47
C VAL A 99 12.00 -15.80 7.74
N GLU A 100 12.91 -16.42 8.48
CA GLU A 100 13.46 -15.88 9.73
C GLU A 100 14.23 -14.58 9.47
N GLU A 101 15.08 -14.56 8.43
CA GLU A 101 15.83 -13.36 8.04
C GLU A 101 14.88 -12.24 7.60
N ASN A 102 13.89 -12.55 6.75
CA ASN A 102 12.92 -11.58 6.30
C ASN A 102 12.09 -10.98 7.45
N LEU A 103 11.67 -11.78 8.42
CA LEU A 103 10.95 -11.31 9.61
C LEU A 103 11.82 -10.34 10.43
N LYS A 104 13.07 -10.71 10.67
CA LYS A 104 14.03 -9.85 11.39
C LYS A 104 14.26 -8.52 10.67
N LEU A 105 14.53 -8.57 9.37
CA LEU A 105 14.78 -7.37 8.57
C LEU A 105 13.56 -6.46 8.50
N PHE A 106 12.36 -7.02 8.38
CA PHE A 106 11.13 -6.23 8.34
C PHE A 106 10.82 -5.56 9.68
N GLU A 107 11.06 -6.24 10.80
CA GLU A 107 10.98 -5.64 12.13
C GLU A 107 12.00 -4.49 12.30
N GLU A 108 13.24 -4.69 11.86
CA GLU A 108 14.28 -3.66 11.86
C GLU A 108 13.93 -2.45 10.97
N MET A 109 13.25 -2.68 9.82
CA MET A 109 12.70 -1.59 9.00
C MET A 109 11.68 -0.77 9.79
N LYS A 110 10.74 -1.43 10.49
CA LYS A 110 9.75 -0.75 11.35
C LYS A 110 10.40 0.02 12.49
N GLU A 111 11.48 -0.50 13.08
CA GLU A 111 12.24 0.14 14.15
C GLU A 111 13.08 1.35 13.68
N GLY A 112 13.10 1.63 12.38
CA GLY A 112 13.83 2.77 11.83
C GLY A 112 15.34 2.57 11.67
N LYS A 113 15.81 1.33 11.60
CA LYS A 113 17.25 1.01 11.47
C LYS A 113 17.84 1.24 10.07
N TYR A 114 17.01 1.50 9.08
CA TYR A 114 17.42 1.67 7.68
C TYR A 114 16.97 3.03 7.14
N GLU A 115 17.78 3.57 6.24
CA GLU A 115 17.49 4.82 5.56
C GLU A 115 16.42 4.66 4.47
N ASP A 116 15.84 5.78 4.05
CA ASP A 116 14.87 5.81 2.95
C ASP A 116 15.49 5.22 1.68
N GLY A 117 14.79 4.27 1.07
CA GLY A 117 15.25 3.59 -0.15
C GLY A 117 16.30 2.48 0.05
N GLU A 118 16.77 2.24 1.28
CA GLU A 118 17.76 1.20 1.56
C GLU A 118 17.17 -0.21 1.49
N LYS A 119 15.94 -0.38 1.97
CA LYS A 119 15.22 -1.64 1.95
C LYS A 119 13.75 -1.44 1.62
N VAL A 120 13.17 -2.43 0.96
CA VAL A 120 11.73 -2.53 0.68
C VAL A 120 11.24 -3.94 1.00
N LEU A 121 9.94 -4.11 1.24
CA LEU A 121 9.30 -5.41 1.26
C LEU A 121 8.61 -5.62 -0.09
N ARG A 122 8.87 -6.77 -0.72
CA ARG A 122 8.25 -7.14 -1.99
C ARG A 122 7.40 -8.39 -1.84
N ALA A 123 6.28 -8.43 -2.57
CA ALA A 123 5.54 -9.67 -2.74
C ALA A 123 6.32 -10.64 -3.63
N LYS A 124 6.32 -11.93 -3.29
CA LYS A 124 6.96 -12.99 -4.08
C LYS A 124 5.91 -13.64 -4.97
N ILE A 125 5.85 -13.21 -6.22
CA ILE A 125 4.82 -13.64 -7.19
C ILE A 125 5.48 -14.32 -8.39
N ASP A 126 5.74 -13.56 -9.47
CA ASP A 126 6.31 -14.08 -10.71
C ASP A 126 6.97 -12.96 -11.51
N MET A 127 8.29 -12.99 -11.62
CA MET A 127 9.06 -11.99 -12.37
C MET A 127 8.91 -12.12 -13.90
N ALA A 128 8.29 -13.21 -14.40
CA ALA A 128 7.98 -13.41 -15.80
C ALA A 128 6.52 -13.12 -16.15
N SER A 129 5.72 -12.66 -15.19
CA SER A 129 4.30 -12.36 -15.42
C SER A 129 4.10 -11.40 -16.60
N PRO A 130 3.14 -11.65 -17.49
CA PRO A 130 2.78 -10.69 -18.54
C PRO A 130 2.21 -9.39 -17.97
N ASN A 131 1.56 -9.45 -16.80
CA ASN A 131 1.19 -8.26 -16.04
C ASN A 131 2.40 -7.77 -15.23
N ILE A 132 2.96 -6.64 -15.66
CA ILE A 132 4.16 -6.06 -15.03
C ILE A 132 3.95 -5.71 -13.56
N ASN A 133 2.72 -5.40 -13.14
CA ASN A 133 2.36 -5.11 -11.75
C ASN A 133 2.43 -6.37 -10.85
N MET A 134 2.47 -7.58 -11.44
CA MET A 134 2.61 -8.85 -10.72
C MET A 134 4.05 -9.36 -10.66
N ARG A 135 5.02 -8.57 -11.15
CA ARG A 135 6.44 -8.91 -11.10
C ARG A 135 7.06 -8.46 -9.78
N ASP A 136 6.80 -9.21 -8.73
CA ASP A 136 7.26 -8.97 -7.35
C ASP A 136 7.14 -7.48 -6.95
N PRO A 137 5.93 -6.94 -6.87
CA PRO A 137 5.73 -5.51 -6.56
C PRO A 137 6.21 -5.17 -5.15
N ILE A 138 6.63 -3.93 -4.96
CA ILE A 138 6.92 -3.37 -3.64
C ILE A 138 5.59 -3.21 -2.90
N ILE A 139 5.50 -3.75 -1.68
CA ILE A 139 4.32 -3.65 -0.83
C ILE A 139 4.54 -2.77 0.41
N TYR A 140 5.79 -2.59 0.85
CA TYR A 140 6.20 -1.65 1.90
C TYR A 140 7.51 -0.94 1.54
N ARG A 141 7.61 0.32 1.92
CA ARG A 141 8.83 1.13 1.80
C ARG A 141 9.20 1.79 3.12
N VAL A 142 10.48 2.13 3.28
CA VAL A 142 10.96 2.98 4.37
C VAL A 142 10.79 4.45 3.96
N ALA A 143 10.20 5.26 4.83
CA ALA A 143 10.10 6.70 4.70
C ALA A 143 10.11 7.35 6.09
N HIS A 144 11.20 8.03 6.43
CA HIS A 144 11.34 8.77 7.69
C HIS A 144 10.66 10.13 7.58
N MET A 145 9.34 10.12 7.65
CA MET A 145 8.52 11.32 7.52
C MET A 145 7.37 11.30 8.52
N THR A 146 7.02 12.46 9.02
CA THR A 146 5.86 12.64 9.91
C THR A 146 4.58 12.49 9.10
N HIS A 147 3.74 11.55 9.49
CA HIS A 147 2.42 11.34 8.90
C HIS A 147 1.38 12.26 9.53
N HIS A 148 0.46 12.82 8.73
CA HIS A 148 -0.52 13.81 9.19
C HIS A 148 -1.47 13.30 10.29
N ARG A 149 -1.67 11.99 10.43
CA ARG A 149 -2.52 11.36 11.45
C ARG A 149 -1.77 10.53 12.48
N THR A 150 -0.80 9.74 12.07
CA THR A 150 -0.05 8.83 12.95
C THR A 150 1.24 9.43 13.48
N GLY A 151 1.61 10.63 13.02
CA GLY A 151 2.84 11.29 13.45
C GLY A 151 4.08 10.48 13.09
N ASP A 152 4.96 10.26 14.06
CA ASP A 152 6.22 9.54 13.89
C ASP A 152 6.14 8.09 14.38
N GLU A 153 4.94 7.55 14.57
CA GLU A 153 4.74 6.17 15.01
C GLU A 153 5.28 5.14 14.01
N TRP A 154 5.16 5.46 12.71
CA TRP A 154 5.59 4.59 11.62
C TRP A 154 6.70 5.26 10.80
N CYS A 155 7.67 4.48 10.36
CA CYS A 155 8.67 4.86 9.36
C CYS A 155 8.69 3.89 8.16
N ILE A 156 7.76 2.93 8.14
CA ILE A 156 7.46 2.10 6.98
C ILE A 156 6.00 2.30 6.60
N TYR A 157 5.72 2.39 5.32
CA TYR A 157 4.39 2.68 4.81
C TYR A 157 4.02 1.68 3.71
N PRO A 158 2.78 1.15 3.74
CA PRO A 158 2.31 0.25 2.69
C PRO A 158 2.14 0.99 1.38
N MET A 159 2.32 0.28 0.28
CA MET A 159 1.97 0.77 -1.06
C MET A 159 0.46 0.60 -1.29
N TYR A 160 -0.10 1.43 -2.18
CA TYR A 160 -1.53 1.44 -2.50
C TYR A 160 -2.08 0.05 -2.83
N ASP A 161 -1.43 -0.68 -3.72
CA ASP A 161 -1.87 -2.02 -4.17
C ASP A 161 -1.99 -3.04 -3.04
N PHE A 162 -1.20 -2.88 -2.00
CA PHE A 162 -1.26 -3.72 -0.81
C PHE A 162 -2.30 -3.23 0.20
N ALA A 163 -2.41 -1.92 0.39
CA ALA A 163 -3.31 -1.30 1.37
C ALA A 163 -4.78 -1.43 0.96
N HIS A 164 -5.13 -1.04 -0.27
CA HIS A 164 -6.51 -0.93 -0.75
C HIS A 164 -7.34 -2.22 -0.57
N PRO A 165 -6.89 -3.41 -0.99
CA PRO A 165 -7.68 -4.63 -0.79
C PRO A 165 -7.87 -5.00 0.68
N ILE A 166 -6.95 -4.63 1.56
CA ILE A 166 -7.08 -4.87 3.01
C ILE A 166 -8.15 -3.93 3.58
N GLU A 167 -8.13 -2.66 3.20
CA GLU A 167 -9.14 -1.67 3.60
C GLU A 167 -10.53 -2.10 3.16
N ASP A 168 -10.70 -2.46 1.90
CA ASP A 168 -11.98 -2.94 1.37
C ASP A 168 -12.48 -4.18 2.10
N ALA A 169 -11.58 -5.11 2.41
CA ALA A 169 -11.94 -6.33 3.16
C ALA A 169 -12.35 -6.04 4.60
N VAL A 170 -11.64 -5.15 5.29
CA VAL A 170 -11.93 -4.78 6.68
C VAL A 170 -13.25 -4.00 6.79
N GLU A 171 -13.50 -3.12 5.83
CA GLU A 171 -14.70 -2.27 5.77
C GLU A 171 -15.92 -2.98 5.16
N GLY A 172 -15.73 -4.18 4.58
CA GLY A 172 -16.81 -4.93 3.93
C GLY A 172 -17.32 -4.26 2.66
N ILE A 173 -16.44 -3.61 1.91
CA ILE A 173 -16.80 -2.92 0.66
C ILE A 173 -17.16 -3.92 -0.43
N THR A 174 -18.28 -3.71 -1.09
CA THR A 174 -18.74 -4.54 -2.20
C THR A 174 -18.44 -3.95 -3.56
N HIS A 175 -18.40 -2.61 -3.65
CA HIS A 175 -18.12 -1.85 -4.87
C HIS A 175 -17.15 -0.73 -4.53
N SER A 176 -15.92 -0.86 -4.97
CA SER A 176 -14.87 0.12 -4.78
C SER A 176 -14.78 1.03 -6.01
N ILE A 177 -14.65 2.34 -5.78
CA ILE A 177 -14.48 3.35 -6.81
C ILE A 177 -13.26 4.18 -6.45
N CYS A 178 -12.28 4.21 -7.33
CA CYS A 178 -11.05 4.98 -7.19
C CYS A 178 -10.85 5.96 -8.35
N THR A 179 -9.82 6.76 -8.30
CA THR A 179 -9.47 7.69 -9.36
C THR A 179 -8.83 6.99 -10.54
N LEU A 180 -8.87 7.63 -11.73
CA LEU A 180 -8.38 7.07 -12.99
C LEU A 180 -6.88 6.69 -12.96
N GLU A 181 -6.09 7.32 -12.11
CA GLU A 181 -4.66 7.01 -11.94
C GLU A 181 -4.38 5.56 -11.48
N PHE A 182 -5.40 4.88 -10.93
CA PHE A 182 -5.32 3.50 -10.45
C PHE A 182 -6.01 2.49 -11.39
N GLU A 183 -6.31 2.88 -12.64
CA GLU A 183 -7.01 2.00 -13.61
C GLU A 183 -6.26 0.69 -13.87
N ASP A 184 -4.91 0.72 -13.86
CA ASP A 184 -4.06 -0.44 -14.14
C ASP A 184 -3.79 -1.31 -12.91
N HIS A 185 -4.30 -0.94 -11.74
CA HIS A 185 -4.12 -1.58 -10.43
C HIS A 185 -5.37 -2.33 -10.00
#